data_8b9290cad4a0dca197ab6bb7f55be5ce
#
_entry.id   8b9290cad4a0dca197ab6bb7f55be5ce
#
_cell.length_a   1.000
_cell.length_b   1.000
_cell.length_c   1.000
_cell.angle_alpha   90.00
_cell.angle_beta   90.00
_cell.angle_gamma   90.00
#
_symmetry.space_group_name_H-M   'P 1'
#
loop_
_entity.id
_entity.type
_entity.pdbx_description
1 polymer ?
#
loop_
_entity_poly.entity_id
_entity_poly.type
_entity_poly.pdbx_seq_one_letter_code
_entity_poly.pdbx_strand_id
1 'polypeptide(L)'
;MNNLSERLVSVVPSSRQLKWHELKFYAFIHFGMNTFYNSEWGTGKEDPQRFNPTELDTDQWCHTLKEAGMKAVILTCKHHDGFCLWPSKYTEHSVKNSPYKDGNGDIVGEMAASCKKYGLKFGVYLSPWDMHEPCYGCLLYTSDAADD
;
A
#
# COMPACT_ATOMS: atom_id res chain seq x y z
N MET A 1 1.22 19.21 -40.43
CA MET A 1 0.08 18.94 -39.51
C MET A 1 0.25 17.53 -39.01
N ASN A 2 0.75 17.31 -37.78
CA ASN A 2 0.82 15.96 -37.24
C ASN A 2 -0.62 15.51 -36.94
N ASN A 3 -1.06 14.53 -37.68
CA ASN A 3 -2.37 13.96 -37.54
C ASN A 3 -2.53 13.38 -36.11
N LEU A 4 -3.54 13.83 -35.35
CA LEU A 4 -3.82 13.33 -34.00
C LEU A 4 -3.95 11.79 -33.98
N SER A 5 -4.55 11.24 -35.03
CA SER A 5 -4.71 9.79 -35.19
C SER A 5 -3.36 9.04 -35.25
N GLU A 6 -2.35 9.59 -35.94
CA GLU A 6 -1.01 8.99 -35.98
C GLU A 6 -0.33 9.01 -34.61
N ARG A 7 -0.54 10.10 -33.84
CA ARG A 7 -0.02 10.19 -32.47
C ARG A 7 -0.67 9.19 -31.52
N LEU A 8 -1.98 8.97 -31.66
CA LEU A 8 -2.72 8.04 -30.80
C LEU A 8 -2.32 6.58 -31.06
N VAL A 9 -2.05 6.19 -32.28
CA VAL A 9 -1.62 4.81 -32.61
C VAL A 9 -0.11 4.58 -32.44
N SER A 10 0.68 5.63 -32.25
CA SER A 10 2.13 5.52 -32.01
C SER A 10 2.51 5.42 -30.53
N VAL A 11 1.52 5.28 -29.63
CA VAL A 11 1.79 5.10 -28.20
C VAL A 11 2.48 3.76 -27.96
N VAL A 12 3.67 3.82 -27.41
CA VAL A 12 4.47 2.65 -27.05
C VAL A 12 4.80 2.67 -25.56
N PRO A 13 4.93 1.50 -24.90
CA PRO A 13 5.27 1.47 -23.50
C PRO A 13 6.65 2.07 -23.24
N SER A 14 6.76 2.86 -22.19
CA SER A 14 8.06 3.37 -21.74
C SER A 14 8.95 2.24 -21.23
N SER A 15 10.27 2.49 -21.16
CA SER A 15 11.23 1.51 -20.61
C SER A 15 10.90 1.12 -19.15
N ARG A 16 10.27 2.02 -18.37
CA ARG A 16 9.80 1.73 -17.00
C ARG A 16 8.63 0.75 -17.01
N GLN A 17 7.68 0.93 -17.90
CA GLN A 17 6.54 0.01 -18.07
C GLN A 17 7.02 -1.37 -18.53
N LEU A 18 7.96 -1.44 -19.48
CA LEU A 18 8.54 -2.71 -19.91
C LEU A 18 9.25 -3.44 -18.74
N LYS A 19 10.05 -2.72 -17.94
CA LYS A 19 10.69 -3.28 -16.73
C LYS A 19 9.67 -3.78 -15.69
N TRP A 20 8.52 -3.13 -15.59
CA TRP A 20 7.43 -3.60 -14.76
C TRP A 20 6.86 -4.92 -15.29
N HIS A 21 6.59 -5.01 -16.58
CA HIS A 21 6.11 -6.24 -17.22
C HIS A 21 7.09 -7.41 -17.07
N GLU A 22 8.40 -7.15 -17.04
CA GLU A 22 9.44 -8.16 -16.83
C GLU A 22 9.40 -8.80 -15.44
N LEU A 23 8.74 -8.18 -14.45
CA LEU A 23 8.58 -8.77 -13.13
C LEU A 23 7.74 -10.04 -13.16
N LYS A 24 6.70 -10.09 -13.99
CA LYS A 24 5.79 -11.21 -14.27
C LYS A 24 5.13 -11.83 -13.04
N PHE A 25 5.89 -12.09 -11.99
CA PHE A 25 5.43 -12.75 -10.76
C PHE A 25 5.87 -11.93 -9.54
N TYR A 26 4.90 -11.36 -8.83
CA TYR A 26 5.09 -10.55 -7.62
C TYR A 26 3.92 -10.73 -6.67
N ALA A 27 4.16 -10.45 -5.39
CA ALA A 27 3.15 -10.52 -4.35
C ALA A 27 2.48 -9.16 -4.11
N PHE A 28 1.21 -9.23 -3.74
CA PHE A 28 0.50 -8.14 -3.11
C PHE A 28 0.11 -8.59 -1.70
N ILE A 29 0.69 -7.97 -0.67
CA ILE A 29 0.38 -8.26 0.73
C ILE A 29 -0.69 -7.29 1.19
N HIS A 30 -1.90 -7.81 1.37
CA HIS A 30 -3.05 -7.05 1.85
C HIS A 30 -3.19 -7.27 3.36
N PHE A 31 -2.43 -6.50 4.14
CA PHE A 31 -2.39 -6.55 5.60
C PHE A 31 -2.63 -5.14 6.17
N GLY A 32 -3.43 -5.04 7.22
CA GLY A 32 -3.73 -3.75 7.83
C GLY A 32 -4.76 -3.86 8.96
N MET A 33 -5.37 -2.73 9.31
CA MET A 33 -6.37 -2.62 10.37
C MET A 33 -7.52 -3.61 10.19
N ASN A 34 -7.97 -3.82 8.95
CA ASN A 34 -9.11 -4.69 8.64
C ASN A 34 -8.88 -6.16 8.99
N THR A 35 -7.63 -6.61 9.05
CA THR A 35 -7.24 -7.94 9.53
C THR A 35 -7.72 -8.16 10.97
N PHE A 36 -7.67 -7.11 11.81
CA PHE A 36 -8.05 -7.17 13.23
C PHE A 36 -9.56 -6.96 13.46
N TYR A 37 -10.28 -6.54 12.43
CA TYR A 37 -11.72 -6.35 12.46
C TYR A 37 -12.50 -7.41 11.66
N ASN A 38 -11.78 -8.38 11.06
CA ASN A 38 -12.37 -9.41 10.21
C ASN A 38 -13.31 -8.81 9.15
N SER A 39 -12.87 -7.75 8.51
CA SER A 39 -13.61 -7.06 7.46
C SER A 39 -12.74 -6.82 6.24
N GLU A 40 -13.36 -6.80 5.08
CA GLU A 40 -12.68 -6.48 3.83
C GLU A 40 -12.41 -4.98 3.73
N TRP A 41 -13.36 -4.17 4.14
CA TRP A 41 -13.29 -2.72 4.13
C TRP A 41 -13.55 -2.17 5.52
N GLY A 42 -12.73 -1.24 5.93
CA GLY A 42 -12.92 -0.49 7.17
C GLY A 42 -13.88 0.68 6.97
N THR A 43 -14.13 1.38 8.05
CA THR A 43 -15.03 2.55 8.11
C THR A 43 -14.28 3.86 8.34
N GLY A 44 -12.97 3.77 8.65
CA GLY A 44 -12.15 4.89 9.09
C GLY A 44 -12.34 5.26 10.57
N LYS A 45 -13.11 4.46 11.30
CA LYS A 45 -13.39 4.66 12.74
C LYS A 45 -12.87 3.53 13.61
N GLU A 46 -12.05 2.67 13.05
CA GLU A 46 -11.41 1.56 13.74
C GLU A 46 -10.50 2.10 14.84
N ASP A 47 -10.59 1.48 16.03
CA ASP A 47 -9.73 1.85 17.16
C ASP A 47 -8.29 1.32 16.93
N PRO A 48 -7.28 2.21 16.82
CA PRO A 48 -5.89 1.81 16.71
C PRO A 48 -5.40 0.84 17.78
N GLN A 49 -6.02 0.87 18.98
CA GLN A 49 -5.65 -0.02 20.08
C GLN A 49 -5.90 -1.50 19.78
N ARG A 50 -6.71 -1.84 18.79
CA ARG A 50 -6.91 -3.22 18.35
C ARG A 50 -5.81 -3.73 17.41
N PHE A 51 -5.01 -2.84 16.84
CA PHE A 51 -3.93 -3.22 15.93
C PHE A 51 -2.69 -3.64 16.71
N ASN A 52 -2.57 -4.94 16.99
CA ASN A 52 -1.45 -5.50 17.74
C ASN A 52 -0.97 -6.85 17.15
N PRO A 53 -0.26 -6.85 16.03
CA PRO A 53 0.33 -8.06 15.49
C PRO A 53 1.49 -8.54 16.37
N THR A 54 1.28 -9.64 17.10
CA THR A 54 2.28 -10.20 18.04
C THR A 54 3.32 -11.09 17.36
N GLU A 55 2.97 -11.66 16.19
CA GLU A 55 3.80 -12.63 15.46
C GLU A 55 4.19 -12.13 14.06
N LEU A 56 4.20 -10.81 13.86
CA LEU A 56 4.57 -10.25 12.57
C LEU A 56 6.07 -10.40 12.32
N ASP A 57 6.41 -11.11 11.23
CA ASP A 57 7.77 -11.32 10.76
C ASP A 57 7.87 -11.05 9.26
N THR A 58 8.34 -9.87 8.92
CA THR A 58 8.52 -9.44 7.52
C THR A 58 9.65 -10.19 6.82
N ASP A 59 10.61 -10.70 7.55
CA ASP A 59 11.68 -11.54 7.03
C ASP A 59 11.13 -12.90 6.56
N GLN A 60 10.27 -13.50 7.38
CA GLN A 60 9.62 -14.76 7.03
C GLN A 60 8.74 -14.58 5.77
N TRP A 61 8.01 -13.47 5.66
CA TRP A 61 7.23 -13.17 4.47
C TRP A 61 8.13 -13.08 3.23
N CYS A 62 9.17 -12.25 3.29
CA CYS A 62 10.08 -12.06 2.16
C CYS A 62 10.84 -13.32 1.78
N HIS A 63 11.27 -14.12 2.76
CA HIS A 63 11.90 -15.41 2.51
C HIS A 63 10.98 -16.35 1.73
N THR A 64 9.74 -16.53 2.21
CA THR A 64 8.75 -17.39 1.56
C THR A 64 8.44 -16.96 0.13
N LEU A 65 8.25 -15.66 -0.08
CA LEU A 65 7.98 -15.09 -1.41
C LEU A 65 9.16 -15.27 -2.36
N LYS A 66 10.38 -15.13 -1.84
CA LYS A 66 11.62 -15.34 -2.62
C LYS A 66 11.76 -16.80 -3.03
N GLU A 67 11.54 -17.75 -2.12
CA GLU A 67 11.55 -19.18 -2.42
C GLU A 67 10.48 -19.58 -3.46
N ALA A 68 9.33 -18.89 -3.44
CA ALA A 68 8.30 -19.06 -4.46
C ALA A 68 8.67 -18.47 -5.84
N GLY A 69 9.84 -17.82 -5.96
CA GLY A 69 10.32 -17.23 -7.22
C GLY A 69 9.77 -15.85 -7.53
N MET A 70 9.13 -15.19 -6.58
CA MET A 70 8.64 -13.81 -6.74
C MET A 70 9.79 -12.82 -6.82
N LYS A 71 9.57 -11.72 -7.54
CA LYS A 71 10.61 -10.70 -7.82
C LYS A 71 10.33 -9.37 -7.11
N ALA A 72 9.11 -9.17 -6.68
CA ALA A 72 8.68 -7.94 -6.02
C ALA A 72 7.56 -8.21 -5.02
N VAL A 73 7.38 -7.27 -4.09
CA VAL A 73 6.30 -7.25 -3.10
C VAL A 73 5.68 -5.87 -3.08
N ILE A 74 4.36 -5.80 -3.05
CA ILE A 74 3.60 -4.57 -2.81
C ILE A 74 2.88 -4.75 -1.48
N LEU A 75 3.08 -3.81 -0.55
CA LEU A 75 2.40 -3.79 0.75
C LEU A 75 1.30 -2.72 0.76
N THR A 76 0.14 -3.02 1.30
CA THR A 76 -0.89 -2.02 1.61
C THR A 76 -0.43 -1.16 2.81
N CYS A 77 0.34 -0.11 2.54
CA CYS A 77 0.85 0.76 3.61
C CYS A 77 -0.26 1.60 4.25
N LYS A 78 -1.25 2.02 3.47
CA LYS A 78 -2.51 2.64 3.91
C LYS A 78 -3.63 2.15 2.99
N HIS A 79 -4.66 1.55 3.56
CA HIS A 79 -5.88 1.16 2.83
C HIS A 79 -6.96 2.24 2.96
N HIS A 80 -8.18 1.96 2.49
CA HIS A 80 -9.31 2.90 2.46
C HIS A 80 -9.78 3.35 3.86
N ASP A 81 -9.50 2.56 4.90
CA ASP A 81 -9.76 2.92 6.30
C ASP A 81 -8.89 4.07 6.81
N GLY A 82 -7.84 4.44 6.07
CA GLY A 82 -6.93 5.53 6.42
C GLY A 82 -5.83 5.16 7.42
N PHE A 83 -5.82 3.91 7.96
CA PHE A 83 -4.82 3.50 8.95
C PHE A 83 -3.43 3.33 8.30
N CYS A 84 -2.46 4.06 8.85
CA CYS A 84 -1.08 4.04 8.35
C CYS A 84 -0.25 2.98 9.08
N LEU A 85 0.38 2.06 8.32
CA LEU A 85 1.30 1.03 8.86
C LEU A 85 2.69 1.57 9.22
N TRP A 86 2.87 2.89 9.21
CA TRP A 86 4.06 3.61 9.67
C TRP A 86 3.66 4.75 10.61
N PRO A 87 4.56 5.27 11.47
CA PRO A 87 4.23 6.35 12.42
C PRO A 87 4.08 7.68 11.66
N SER A 88 2.92 7.89 11.04
CA SER A 88 2.61 9.07 10.23
C SER A 88 2.69 10.37 11.04
N LYS A 89 3.21 11.42 10.41
CA LYS A 89 3.21 12.78 10.97
C LYS A 89 1.92 13.55 10.66
N TYR A 90 1.08 13.02 9.79
CA TYR A 90 -0.08 13.73 9.23
C TYR A 90 -1.42 13.24 9.79
N THR A 91 -1.45 12.05 10.40
CA THR A 91 -2.65 11.51 11.01
C THR A 91 -2.32 10.77 12.30
N GLU A 92 -3.25 10.80 13.24
CA GLU A 92 -3.22 9.99 14.47
C GLU A 92 -3.69 8.55 14.21
N HIS A 93 -4.37 8.28 13.09
CA HIS A 93 -4.85 6.96 12.70
C HIS A 93 -3.71 6.13 12.10
N SER A 94 -2.81 5.67 12.96
CA SER A 94 -1.59 4.97 12.55
C SER A 94 -1.03 4.09 13.66
N VAL A 95 -0.04 3.28 13.33
CA VAL A 95 0.68 2.39 14.26
C VAL A 95 1.22 3.10 15.50
N LYS A 96 1.51 4.41 15.44
CA LYS A 96 1.99 5.17 16.60
C LYS A 96 1.00 5.21 17.78
N ASN A 97 -0.28 5.06 17.50
CA ASN A 97 -1.34 5.01 18.49
C ASN A 97 -1.85 3.58 18.77
N SER A 98 -1.12 2.58 18.31
CA SER A 98 -1.41 1.17 18.56
C SER A 98 -0.46 0.59 19.61
N PRO A 99 -0.82 -0.53 20.26
CA PRO A 99 0.10 -1.25 21.15
C PRO A 99 1.26 -1.95 20.41
N TYR A 100 1.23 -2.02 19.09
CA TYR A 100 2.29 -2.64 18.31
C TYR A 100 3.63 -1.97 18.55
N LYS A 101 4.57 -2.71 19.16
CA LYS A 101 5.89 -2.21 19.58
C LYS A 101 5.83 -0.91 20.41
N ASP A 102 4.83 -0.83 21.28
CA ASP A 102 4.59 0.36 22.13
C ASP A 102 4.48 1.67 21.33
N GLY A 103 3.81 1.61 20.15
CA GLY A 103 3.65 2.75 19.24
C GLY A 103 4.87 3.11 18.40
N ASN A 104 5.97 2.35 18.51
CA ASN A 104 7.22 2.59 17.78
C ASN A 104 7.39 1.68 16.55
N GLY A 105 6.35 0.93 16.19
CA GLY A 105 6.39 0.05 15.01
C GLY A 105 6.39 0.84 13.71
N ASP A 106 7.14 0.33 12.72
CA ASP A 106 7.15 0.81 11.33
C ASP A 106 7.18 -0.40 10.40
N ILE A 107 6.01 -0.93 10.10
CA ILE A 107 5.89 -2.12 9.25
C ILE A 107 6.37 -1.84 7.82
N VAL A 108 6.21 -0.60 7.35
CA VAL A 108 6.68 -0.19 6.02
C VAL A 108 8.21 -0.22 5.97
N GLY A 109 8.87 0.34 6.98
CA GLY A 109 10.32 0.31 7.11
C GLY A 109 10.86 -1.11 7.30
N GLU A 110 10.21 -1.92 8.14
CA GLU A 110 10.56 -3.33 8.36
C GLU A 110 10.45 -4.12 7.05
N MET A 111 9.37 -3.96 6.30
CA MET A 111 9.18 -4.62 5.01
C MET A 111 10.20 -4.19 3.97
N ALA A 112 10.54 -2.90 3.92
CA ALA A 112 11.57 -2.37 3.02
C ALA A 112 12.94 -2.99 3.32
N ALA A 113 13.29 -3.14 4.61
CA ALA A 113 14.54 -3.76 5.04
C ALA A 113 14.58 -5.25 4.66
N SER A 114 13.50 -5.98 4.91
CA SER A 114 13.38 -7.40 4.54
C SER A 114 13.43 -7.60 3.03
N CYS A 115 12.73 -6.79 2.24
CA CYS A 115 12.82 -6.84 0.78
C CYS A 115 14.26 -6.63 0.28
N LYS A 116 14.98 -5.67 0.86
CA LYS A 116 16.40 -5.44 0.54
C LYS A 116 17.26 -6.64 0.87
N LYS A 117 17.05 -7.25 2.05
CA LYS A 117 17.80 -8.45 2.52
C LYS A 117 17.61 -9.63 1.56
N TYR A 118 16.39 -9.87 1.08
CA TYR A 118 16.07 -11.01 0.21
C TYR A 118 16.16 -10.69 -1.29
N GLY A 119 16.56 -9.47 -1.67
CA GLY A 119 16.71 -9.07 -3.06
C GLY A 119 15.38 -9.00 -3.81
N LEU A 120 14.29 -8.63 -3.12
CA LEU A 120 12.99 -8.35 -3.69
C LEU A 120 12.84 -6.84 -3.95
N LYS A 121 12.14 -6.47 -5.02
CA LYS A 121 11.72 -5.08 -5.21
C LYS A 121 10.56 -4.79 -4.28
N PHE A 122 10.58 -3.62 -3.65
CA PHE A 122 9.53 -3.17 -2.75
C PHE A 122 8.67 -2.10 -3.41
N GLY A 123 7.36 -2.30 -3.37
CA GLY A 123 6.34 -1.36 -3.79
C GLY A 123 5.38 -1.06 -2.65
N VAL A 124 4.77 0.11 -2.67
CA VAL A 124 3.79 0.54 -1.69
C VAL A 124 2.45 0.77 -2.35
N TYR A 125 1.38 0.31 -1.71
CA TYR A 125 0.04 0.72 -2.04
C TYR A 125 -0.41 1.76 -1.02
N LEU A 126 -0.74 2.94 -1.51
CA LEU A 126 -1.24 4.05 -0.72
C LEU A 126 -2.59 4.45 -1.32
N SER A 127 -3.68 4.11 -0.63
CA SER A 127 -5.03 4.45 -1.10
C SER A 127 -5.19 5.97 -1.17
N PRO A 128 -5.69 6.52 -2.29
CA PRO A 128 -6.15 7.90 -2.34
C PRO A 128 -7.44 8.11 -1.56
N TRP A 129 -8.25 7.05 -1.39
CA TRP A 129 -9.41 7.07 -0.53
C TRP A 129 -8.97 6.95 0.92
N ASP A 130 -9.56 7.78 1.78
CA ASP A 130 -9.25 7.84 3.20
C ASP A 130 -10.53 8.13 3.98
N MET A 131 -11.18 7.05 4.44
CA MET A 131 -12.47 7.16 5.14
C MET A 131 -12.32 7.77 6.54
N HIS A 132 -11.10 7.83 7.07
CA HIS A 132 -10.80 8.51 8.34
C HIS A 132 -10.72 10.02 8.19
N GLU A 133 -10.37 10.50 6.99
CA GLU A 133 -10.20 11.92 6.71
C GLU A 133 -11.55 12.65 6.69
N PRO A 134 -11.73 13.75 7.44
CA PRO A 134 -13.00 14.47 7.51
C PRO A 134 -13.53 14.97 6.15
N CYS A 135 -12.64 15.23 5.19
CA CYS A 135 -13.00 15.66 3.84
C CYS A 135 -13.18 14.51 2.83
N TYR A 136 -13.26 13.26 3.29
CA TYR A 136 -13.43 12.08 2.42
C TYR A 136 -14.55 12.24 1.39
N GLY A 137 -15.71 12.79 1.79
CA GLY A 137 -16.82 13.06 0.87
C GLY A 137 -16.55 14.17 -0.17
N CYS A 138 -15.61 15.07 0.09
CA CYS A 138 -15.25 16.14 -0.85
C CYS A 138 -14.39 15.63 -2.01
N LEU A 139 -13.61 14.56 -1.80
CA LEU A 139 -12.77 13.99 -2.87
C LEU A 139 -13.60 13.28 -3.94
N LEU A 140 -14.77 12.75 -3.61
CA LEU A 140 -15.71 12.20 -4.58
C LEU A 140 -16.28 13.30 -5.50
N TYR A 141 -16.42 14.52 -4.99
CA TYR A 141 -16.94 15.65 -5.78
C TYR A 141 -15.91 16.21 -6.77
N THR A 142 -14.60 16.03 -6.50
CA THR A 142 -13.53 16.48 -7.40
C THR A 142 -13.21 15.47 -8.50
N SER A 143 -13.56 14.20 -8.34
CA SER A 143 -13.41 13.19 -9.40
C SER A 143 -14.47 13.32 -10.50
N ASP A 144 -15.68 13.78 -10.15
CA ASP A 144 -16.75 14.04 -11.13
C ASP A 144 -16.52 15.33 -11.95
N ALA A 145 -15.67 16.24 -11.45
CA ALA A 145 -15.32 17.47 -12.17
C ALA A 145 -14.26 17.26 -13.28
N ALA A 146 -13.76 16.05 -13.46
CA ALA A 146 -12.82 15.72 -14.53
C ALA A 146 -13.50 15.14 -15.79
N ASP A 147 -14.82 14.93 -15.76
CA ASP A 147 -15.63 14.39 -16.87
C ASP A 147 -16.42 15.46 -17.64
N ASP A 148 -16.21 16.77 -17.36
CA ASP A 148 -16.79 17.89 -18.13
C ASP A 148 -15.80 18.49 -19.15
#